data_41d8a24fb4902717697e96b5b7de81e3
#
_entry.id   41d8a24fb4902717697e96b5b7de81e3
#
_cell.length_a   1.000
_cell.length_b   1.000
_cell.length_c   1.000
_cell.angle_alpha   90.00
_cell.angle_beta   90.00
_cell.angle_gamma   90.00
#
_symmetry.space_group_name_H-M   'P 1'
#
loop_
_entity.id
_entity.type
_entity.pdbx_description
1 polymer ?
#
loop_
_entity_poly.entity_id
_entity_poly.type
_entity_poly.pdbx_seq_one_letter_code
_entity_poly.pdbx_strand_id
1 'polypeptide(L)'
;MNIAFIGLGNMGGRMAQNLLKAGLKVYGYDLSEVAIQHFAEAGGVVCDRPQNAAKQADVVITMLPAAKHVKEVYLGENGVLEVLKAGSLCIDSSTIDPQTIKDIAAVAHSKNIKICDAPVSGGTIGAQAGTLTFMVGADEQTFNEVKPVLSHMGKNIVHCGDVGAGQIAKICNNLILGISMAAVAEGMALGVKLGIDPQALAGVINTSSGRCWSSDVCNPWPHINENAPASRGYQDGFATQLMLKDLGLAVEAAGQVKQPVLLGGMVQQLYQQMCMRGNAHLDFSSIIQQYLPQEA
;
A
#
# COMPACT_ATOMS: atom_id res chain seq x y z
N MET A 1 24.30 0.48 9.87
CA MET A 1 23.48 -0.14 8.80
C MET A 1 23.08 0.95 7.81
N ASN A 2 23.35 0.72 6.56
CA ASN A 2 23.00 1.60 5.45
C ASN A 2 21.78 1.05 4.71
N ILE A 3 20.85 1.91 4.37
CA ILE A 3 19.60 1.52 3.67
C ILE A 3 19.60 2.16 2.28
N ALA A 4 19.29 1.41 1.24
CA ALA A 4 18.86 1.96 -0.05
C ALA A 4 17.33 1.99 -0.06
N PHE A 5 16.73 3.14 -0.35
CA PHE A 5 15.29 3.28 -0.49
C PHE A 5 14.92 3.70 -1.92
N ILE A 6 14.24 2.84 -2.66
CA ILE A 6 13.89 3.04 -4.06
C ILE A 6 12.38 3.23 -4.18
N GLY A 7 11.96 4.39 -4.67
CA GLY A 7 10.57 4.83 -4.68
C GLY A 7 10.24 5.72 -3.49
N LEU A 8 10.37 7.05 -3.67
CA LEU A 8 10.22 8.09 -2.64
C LEU A 8 8.89 8.86 -2.77
N GLY A 9 7.91 8.26 -3.43
CA GLY A 9 6.57 8.84 -3.57
C GLY A 9 5.85 9.01 -2.23
N ASN A 10 4.50 9.19 -2.29
CA ASN A 10 3.68 9.50 -1.12
C ASN A 10 3.86 8.57 0.09
N MET A 11 4.09 7.29 -0.14
CA MET A 11 4.35 6.32 0.92
C MET A 11 5.85 6.21 1.22
N GLY A 12 6.65 5.88 0.20
CA GLY A 12 8.07 5.59 0.38
C GLY A 12 8.87 6.76 0.94
N GLY A 13 8.58 8.00 0.53
CA GLY A 13 9.23 9.18 1.09
C GLY A 13 9.02 9.34 2.59
N ARG A 14 7.78 9.12 3.07
CA ARG A 14 7.46 9.16 4.51
C ARG A 14 8.10 8.01 5.29
N MET A 15 8.13 6.81 4.69
CA MET A 15 8.81 5.65 5.26
C MET A 15 10.32 5.90 5.39
N ALA A 16 10.96 6.43 4.33
CA ALA A 16 12.37 6.78 4.33
C ALA A 16 12.71 7.85 5.37
N GLN A 17 11.84 8.86 5.56
CA GLN A 17 12.00 9.87 6.61
C GLN A 17 12.00 9.27 8.01
N ASN A 18 11.20 8.23 8.28
CA ASN A 18 11.23 7.58 9.60
C ASN A 18 12.56 6.84 9.84
N LEU A 19 13.15 6.24 8.80
CA LEU A 19 14.49 5.65 8.90
C LEU A 19 15.56 6.72 9.18
N LEU A 20 15.49 7.88 8.51
CA LEU A 20 16.37 9.02 8.78
C LEU A 20 16.23 9.54 10.21
N LYS A 21 14.99 9.69 10.71
CA LYS A 21 14.69 10.09 12.09
C LYS A 21 15.25 9.09 13.14
N ALA A 22 15.32 7.82 12.76
CA ALA A 22 15.93 6.78 13.59
C ALA A 22 17.47 6.80 13.55
N GLY A 23 18.09 7.76 12.85
CA GLY A 23 19.54 7.91 12.75
C GLY A 23 20.20 6.96 11.73
N LEU A 24 19.43 6.31 10.89
CA LEU A 24 19.97 5.45 9.84
C LEU A 24 20.42 6.27 8.64
N LYS A 25 21.48 5.81 7.96
CA LYS A 25 21.92 6.42 6.70
C LYS A 25 21.12 5.84 5.56
N VAL A 26 20.37 6.71 4.85
CA VAL A 26 19.47 6.30 3.77
C VAL A 26 19.95 6.91 2.45
N TYR A 27 20.15 6.05 1.46
CA TYR A 27 20.46 6.39 0.07
C TYR A 27 19.18 6.23 -0.75
N GLY A 28 18.69 7.31 -1.34
CA GLY A 28 17.38 7.34 -1.99
C GLY A 28 17.46 7.50 -3.49
N TYR A 29 16.50 6.89 -4.19
CA TYR A 29 16.29 7.07 -5.62
C TYR A 29 14.79 7.13 -5.94
N ASP A 30 14.41 8.06 -6.79
CA ASP A 30 13.09 8.18 -7.42
C ASP A 30 13.24 8.80 -8.81
N LEU A 31 12.19 8.69 -9.64
CA LEU A 31 12.10 9.39 -10.93
C LEU A 31 11.55 10.81 -10.77
N SER A 32 10.88 11.12 -9.68
CA SER A 32 10.28 12.43 -9.39
C SER A 32 11.29 13.37 -8.74
N GLU A 33 11.64 14.45 -9.41
CA GLU A 33 12.52 15.49 -8.86
C GLU A 33 11.98 16.08 -7.55
N VAL A 34 10.66 16.26 -7.44
CA VAL A 34 10.00 16.76 -6.22
C VAL A 34 10.19 15.78 -5.05
N ALA A 35 10.02 14.47 -5.30
CA ALA A 35 10.24 13.46 -4.27
C ALA A 35 11.71 13.39 -3.82
N ILE A 36 12.64 13.51 -4.77
CA ILE A 36 14.08 13.57 -4.52
C ILE A 36 14.43 14.81 -3.68
N GLN A 37 13.88 15.98 -4.00
CA GLN A 37 14.13 17.21 -3.26
C GLN A 37 13.66 17.08 -1.81
N HIS A 38 12.43 16.66 -1.59
CA HIS A 38 11.88 16.45 -0.22
C HIS A 38 12.71 15.44 0.58
N PHE A 39 13.22 14.40 -0.07
CA PHE A 39 14.08 13.42 0.58
C PHE A 39 15.45 14.00 0.96
N ALA A 40 16.05 14.81 0.09
CA ALA A 40 17.32 15.51 0.36
C ALA A 40 17.17 16.51 1.52
N GLU A 41 16.07 17.30 1.53
CA GLU A 41 15.75 18.25 2.61
C GLU A 41 15.58 17.56 3.97
N ALA A 42 15.10 16.29 3.96
CA ALA A 42 15.00 15.47 5.16
C ALA A 42 16.34 14.84 5.61
N GLY A 43 17.45 15.11 4.91
CA GLY A 43 18.78 14.60 5.23
C GLY A 43 19.17 13.29 4.55
N GLY A 44 18.42 12.85 3.57
CA GLY A 44 18.71 11.66 2.78
C GLY A 44 19.84 11.89 1.76
N VAL A 45 20.56 10.83 1.40
CA VAL A 45 21.62 10.87 0.37
C VAL A 45 21.00 10.49 -0.97
N VAL A 46 20.88 11.44 -1.88
CA VAL A 46 20.31 11.22 -3.21
C VAL A 46 21.29 10.47 -4.11
N CYS A 47 20.78 9.49 -4.83
CA CYS A 47 21.51 8.76 -5.87
C CYS A 47 20.85 8.99 -7.24
N ASP A 48 21.66 8.96 -8.30
CA ASP A 48 21.25 9.15 -9.69
C ASP A 48 20.64 7.89 -10.33
N ARG A 49 20.88 6.72 -9.72
CA ARG A 49 20.40 5.40 -10.16
C ARG A 49 20.12 4.49 -8.97
N PRO A 50 19.14 3.56 -9.09
CA PRO A 50 18.86 2.61 -8.02
C PRO A 50 20.06 1.72 -7.66
N GLN A 51 20.89 1.36 -8.65
CA GLN A 51 22.11 0.57 -8.42
C GLN A 51 23.15 1.31 -7.57
N ASN A 52 23.25 2.64 -7.72
CA ASN A 52 24.20 3.44 -6.94
C ASN A 52 23.77 3.56 -5.48
N ALA A 53 22.46 3.59 -5.22
CA ALA A 53 21.92 3.47 -3.87
C ALA A 53 22.20 2.06 -3.30
N ALA A 54 21.86 1.00 -4.06
CA ALA A 54 22.01 -0.38 -3.64
C ALA A 54 23.46 -0.77 -3.30
N LYS A 55 24.46 -0.30 -4.09
CA LYS A 55 25.89 -0.55 -3.82
C LYS A 55 26.38 -0.03 -2.47
N GLN A 56 25.72 0.95 -1.90
CA GLN A 56 26.09 1.60 -0.63
C GLN A 56 25.39 0.97 0.58
N ALA A 57 24.44 0.05 0.34
CA ALA A 57 23.50 -0.38 1.35
C ALA A 57 23.70 -1.84 1.79
N ASP A 58 23.35 -2.09 3.04
CA ASP A 58 23.21 -3.43 3.61
C ASP A 58 21.80 -3.97 3.35
N VAL A 59 20.81 -3.07 3.30
CA VAL A 59 19.39 -3.38 3.08
C VAL A 59 18.84 -2.50 1.95
N VAL A 60 18.15 -3.12 1.00
CA VAL A 60 17.41 -2.42 -0.07
C VAL A 60 15.91 -2.50 0.21
N ILE A 61 15.23 -1.35 0.22
CA ILE A 61 13.78 -1.27 0.38
C ILE A 61 13.20 -0.67 -0.91
N THR A 62 12.16 -1.30 -1.45
CA THR A 62 11.42 -0.79 -2.61
C THR A 62 9.98 -0.47 -2.23
N MET A 63 9.45 0.65 -2.75
CA MET A 63 8.04 1.04 -2.61
C MET A 63 7.56 1.65 -3.93
N LEU A 64 7.13 0.80 -4.86
CA LEU A 64 6.91 1.11 -6.27
C LEU A 64 5.44 0.90 -6.67
N PRO A 65 4.97 1.58 -7.74
CA PRO A 65 3.55 1.58 -8.09
C PRO A 65 2.99 0.24 -8.60
N ALA A 66 3.81 -0.59 -9.26
CA ALA A 66 3.34 -1.80 -9.92
C ALA A 66 4.45 -2.84 -10.13
N ALA A 67 4.06 -4.10 -10.35
CA ALA A 67 4.93 -5.24 -10.58
C ALA A 67 6.00 -5.01 -11.66
N LYS A 68 5.64 -4.35 -12.77
CA LYS A 68 6.60 -4.04 -13.85
C LYS A 68 7.78 -3.19 -13.37
N HIS A 69 7.53 -2.23 -12.47
CA HIS A 69 8.58 -1.37 -11.93
C HIS A 69 9.45 -2.12 -10.92
N VAL A 70 8.84 -3.01 -10.13
CA VAL A 70 9.59 -3.88 -9.21
C VAL A 70 10.50 -4.83 -10.01
N LYS A 71 9.96 -5.50 -11.05
CA LYS A 71 10.76 -6.34 -11.95
C LYS A 71 11.90 -5.57 -12.59
N GLU A 72 11.64 -4.38 -13.11
CA GLU A 72 12.67 -3.53 -13.74
C GLU A 72 13.78 -3.17 -12.76
N VAL A 73 13.44 -2.76 -11.53
CA VAL A 73 14.44 -2.39 -10.51
C VAL A 73 15.28 -3.59 -10.08
N TYR A 74 14.67 -4.77 -9.89
CA TYR A 74 15.41 -5.94 -9.42
C TYR A 74 16.09 -6.72 -10.54
N LEU A 75 15.41 -6.95 -11.66
CA LEU A 75 15.78 -7.89 -12.72
C LEU A 75 16.08 -7.24 -14.07
N GLY A 76 15.82 -5.92 -14.23
CA GLY A 76 16.08 -5.20 -15.48
C GLY A 76 17.56 -5.21 -15.88
N GLU A 77 17.87 -4.67 -17.04
CA GLU A 77 19.24 -4.49 -17.47
C GLU A 77 20.00 -3.63 -16.44
N ASN A 78 21.02 -4.19 -15.82
CA ASN A 78 21.69 -3.64 -14.65
C ASN A 78 20.78 -3.50 -13.42
N GLY A 79 19.86 -4.43 -13.17
CA GLY A 79 19.03 -4.45 -11.99
C GLY A 79 19.83 -4.48 -10.68
N VAL A 80 19.20 -4.13 -9.57
CA VAL A 80 19.92 -4.02 -8.28
C VAL A 80 20.52 -5.36 -7.82
N LEU A 81 19.93 -6.49 -8.22
CA LEU A 81 20.48 -7.81 -7.89
C LEU A 81 21.86 -8.10 -8.53
N GLU A 82 22.24 -7.35 -9.59
CA GLU A 82 23.54 -7.50 -10.22
C GLU A 82 24.66 -6.82 -9.45
N VAL A 83 24.34 -5.87 -8.60
CA VAL A 83 25.32 -5.04 -7.86
C VAL A 83 25.37 -5.30 -6.37
N LEU A 84 24.40 -6.05 -5.86
CA LEU A 84 24.33 -6.41 -4.44
C LEU A 84 25.35 -7.51 -4.11
N LYS A 85 25.84 -7.45 -2.88
CA LYS A 85 26.75 -8.46 -2.32
C LYS A 85 25.95 -9.67 -1.83
N ALA A 86 26.57 -10.85 -1.85
CA ALA A 86 26.04 -12.00 -1.17
C ALA A 86 25.79 -11.67 0.32
N GLY A 87 24.64 -12.09 0.84
CA GLY A 87 24.17 -11.78 2.20
C GLY A 87 23.41 -10.46 2.32
N SER A 88 23.29 -9.64 1.27
CA SER A 88 22.43 -8.45 1.26
C SER A 88 20.96 -8.84 1.47
N LEU A 89 20.18 -7.90 2.01
CA LEU A 89 18.77 -8.07 2.34
C LEU A 89 17.91 -7.12 1.51
N CYS A 90 16.89 -7.64 0.84
CA CYS A 90 15.91 -6.88 0.07
C CYS A 90 14.52 -6.97 0.71
N ILE A 91 13.80 -5.86 0.74
CA ILE A 91 12.45 -5.74 1.27
C ILE A 91 11.59 -5.04 0.20
N ASP A 92 10.65 -5.75 -0.42
CA ASP A 92 9.69 -5.10 -1.31
C ASP A 92 8.40 -4.76 -0.56
N SER A 93 8.17 -3.47 -0.34
CA SER A 93 6.96 -2.96 0.32
C SER A 93 5.86 -2.55 -0.68
N SER A 94 6.08 -2.79 -1.96
CA SER A 94 5.10 -2.53 -3.02
C SER A 94 3.89 -3.46 -2.89
N THR A 95 2.73 -3.07 -3.44
CA THR A 95 1.58 -3.96 -3.58
C THR A 95 1.52 -4.47 -5.01
N ILE A 96 1.90 -5.73 -5.18
CA ILE A 96 2.05 -6.41 -6.47
C ILE A 96 1.45 -7.84 -6.39
N ASP A 97 1.43 -8.56 -7.50
CA ASP A 97 1.02 -9.96 -7.51
C ASP A 97 2.06 -10.86 -6.81
N PRO A 98 1.60 -11.95 -6.13
CA PRO A 98 2.49 -12.84 -5.40
C PRO A 98 3.50 -13.58 -6.29
N GLN A 99 3.19 -13.80 -7.57
CA GLN A 99 4.08 -14.53 -8.47
C GLN A 99 5.30 -13.68 -8.81
N THR A 100 5.11 -12.38 -9.03
CA THR A 100 6.22 -11.46 -9.32
C THR A 100 7.30 -11.49 -8.23
N ILE A 101 6.92 -11.43 -6.96
CA ILE A 101 7.94 -11.43 -5.89
C ILE A 101 8.59 -12.81 -5.74
N LYS A 102 7.88 -13.91 -6.00
CA LYS A 102 8.46 -15.25 -6.01
C LYS A 102 9.49 -15.42 -7.13
N ASP A 103 9.20 -14.89 -8.33
CA ASP A 103 10.15 -14.92 -9.46
C ASP A 103 11.43 -14.16 -9.12
N ILE A 104 11.30 -12.98 -8.52
CA ILE A 104 12.44 -12.18 -8.07
C ILE A 104 13.22 -12.91 -6.97
N ALA A 105 12.53 -13.53 -6.03
CA ALA A 105 13.16 -14.28 -4.95
C ALA A 105 13.99 -15.46 -5.46
N ALA A 106 13.50 -16.18 -6.47
CA ALA A 106 14.26 -17.28 -7.09
C ALA A 106 15.62 -16.79 -7.65
N VAL A 107 15.63 -15.63 -8.31
CA VAL A 107 16.88 -15.03 -8.81
C VAL A 107 17.76 -14.52 -7.66
N ALA A 108 17.20 -13.84 -6.67
CA ALA A 108 17.93 -13.32 -5.51
C ALA A 108 18.63 -14.47 -4.75
N HIS A 109 17.90 -15.55 -4.49
CA HIS A 109 18.45 -16.74 -3.79
C HIS A 109 19.61 -17.39 -4.57
N SER A 110 19.55 -17.43 -5.91
CA SER A 110 20.66 -17.95 -6.73
C SER A 110 21.96 -17.14 -6.59
N LYS A 111 21.85 -15.90 -6.11
CA LYS A 111 22.96 -14.97 -5.83
C LYS A 111 23.29 -14.86 -4.32
N ASN A 112 22.71 -15.71 -3.47
CA ASN A 112 22.80 -15.63 -2.02
C ASN A 112 22.33 -14.27 -1.45
N ILE A 113 21.32 -13.66 -2.06
CA ILE A 113 20.66 -12.45 -1.60
C ILE A 113 19.33 -12.86 -0.96
N LYS A 114 19.05 -12.36 0.26
CA LYS A 114 17.77 -12.57 0.94
C LYS A 114 16.75 -11.54 0.45
N ILE A 115 15.51 -11.97 0.29
CA ILE A 115 14.42 -11.07 -0.08
C ILE A 115 13.12 -11.45 0.62
N CYS A 116 12.33 -10.45 0.98
CA CYS A 116 10.97 -10.62 1.47
C CYS A 116 10.03 -9.64 0.78
N ASP A 117 8.75 -9.98 0.73
CA ASP A 117 7.67 -9.04 0.50
C ASP A 117 7.14 -8.52 1.84
N ALA A 118 6.90 -7.24 1.90
CA ALA A 118 6.42 -6.56 3.11
C ALA A 118 5.45 -5.42 2.75
N PRO A 119 4.36 -5.69 2.01
CA PRO A 119 3.36 -4.68 1.72
C PRO A 119 2.75 -4.11 3.00
N VAL A 120 2.23 -2.88 2.91
CA VAL A 120 1.83 -2.08 4.07
C VAL A 120 0.34 -1.75 4.10
N SER A 121 -0.17 -1.53 5.30
CA SER A 121 -1.48 -0.94 5.56
C SER A 121 -1.34 0.20 6.58
N GLY A 122 -2.19 1.25 6.44
CA GLY A 122 -2.18 2.45 7.31
C GLY A 122 -2.16 3.77 6.54
N GLY A 123 -2.03 3.72 5.21
CA GLY A 123 -2.04 4.90 4.33
C GLY A 123 -0.90 5.87 4.60
N THR A 124 -0.99 7.07 4.03
CA THR A 124 0.04 8.11 4.17
C THR A 124 0.16 8.62 5.60
N ILE A 125 -0.94 8.64 6.36
CA ILE A 125 -0.96 9.03 7.78
C ILE A 125 -0.13 8.04 8.60
N GLY A 126 -0.37 6.74 8.43
CA GLY A 126 0.41 5.70 9.10
C GLY A 126 1.88 5.69 8.69
N ALA A 127 2.16 5.96 7.41
CA ALA A 127 3.53 6.09 6.92
C ALA A 127 4.27 7.26 7.57
N GLN A 128 3.61 8.42 7.71
CA GLN A 128 4.19 9.59 8.35
C GLN A 128 4.42 9.39 9.86
N ALA A 129 3.46 8.74 10.53
CA ALA A 129 3.52 8.49 11.97
C ALA A 129 4.42 7.30 12.35
N GLY A 130 4.92 6.52 11.40
CA GLY A 130 5.68 5.29 11.69
C GLY A 130 4.83 4.20 12.33
N THR A 131 3.53 4.15 12.01
CA THR A 131 2.57 3.23 12.63
C THR A 131 1.97 2.22 11.64
N LEU A 132 2.64 2.01 10.51
CA LEU A 132 2.20 1.05 9.50
C LEU A 132 2.07 -0.37 10.07
N THR A 133 1.16 -1.13 9.47
CA THR A 133 1.16 -2.59 9.57
C THR A 133 1.89 -3.14 8.36
N PHE A 134 2.96 -3.90 8.58
CA PHE A 134 3.68 -4.66 7.56
C PHE A 134 3.19 -6.11 7.54
N MET A 135 2.90 -6.63 6.36
CA MET A 135 2.52 -8.03 6.12
C MET A 135 3.72 -8.72 5.47
N VAL A 136 4.53 -9.44 6.27
CA VAL A 136 5.83 -9.94 5.81
C VAL A 136 5.73 -11.37 5.34
N GLY A 137 6.10 -11.60 4.08
CA GLY A 137 6.32 -12.92 3.48
C GLY A 137 7.81 -13.22 3.39
N ALA A 138 8.31 -14.13 4.23
CA ALA A 138 9.72 -14.52 4.33
C ALA A 138 9.86 -15.85 5.07
N ASP A 139 11.01 -16.51 4.94
CA ASP A 139 11.41 -17.52 5.91
C ASP A 139 11.64 -16.89 7.31
N GLU A 140 11.64 -17.71 8.35
CA GLU A 140 11.73 -17.24 9.74
C GLU A 140 13.02 -16.47 10.03
N GLN A 141 14.16 -16.89 9.46
CA GLN A 141 15.44 -16.22 9.64
C GLN A 141 15.40 -14.82 9.01
N THR A 142 14.97 -14.72 7.77
CA THR A 142 14.84 -13.45 7.05
C THR A 142 13.83 -12.53 7.75
N PHE A 143 12.68 -13.06 8.23
CA PHE A 143 11.73 -12.29 9.01
C PHE A 143 12.36 -11.66 10.25
N ASN A 144 13.15 -12.43 11.02
CA ASN A 144 13.82 -11.91 12.21
C ASN A 144 14.86 -10.82 11.88
N GLU A 145 15.50 -10.89 10.72
CA GLU A 145 16.47 -9.89 10.25
C GLU A 145 15.79 -8.59 9.76
N VAL A 146 14.61 -8.67 9.09
CA VAL A 146 13.90 -7.48 8.59
C VAL A 146 13.11 -6.75 9.67
N LYS A 147 12.61 -7.47 10.65
CA LYS A 147 11.74 -6.93 11.72
C LYS A 147 12.29 -5.68 12.41
N PRO A 148 13.58 -5.62 12.81
CA PRO A 148 14.14 -4.41 13.42
C PRO A 148 14.10 -3.19 12.48
N VAL A 149 14.37 -3.39 11.19
CA VAL A 149 14.33 -2.32 10.18
C VAL A 149 12.89 -1.82 9.99
N LEU A 150 11.93 -2.72 9.83
CA LEU A 150 10.54 -2.41 9.64
C LEU A 150 9.93 -1.70 10.86
N SER A 151 10.42 -2.00 12.07
CA SER A 151 9.96 -1.39 13.32
C SER A 151 10.21 0.12 13.41
N HIS A 152 11.09 0.68 12.58
CA HIS A 152 11.25 2.14 12.47
C HIS A 152 10.13 2.81 11.66
N MET A 153 9.39 2.03 10.85
CA MET A 153 8.36 2.53 9.92
C MET A 153 6.95 2.03 10.28
N GLY A 154 6.83 1.02 11.13
CA GLY A 154 5.57 0.41 11.50
C GLY A 154 5.50 -0.08 12.92
N LYS A 155 4.27 -0.14 13.44
CA LYS A 155 3.96 -0.62 14.79
C LYS A 155 3.68 -2.13 14.80
N ASN A 156 3.01 -2.63 13.75
CA ASN A 156 2.63 -4.03 13.63
C ASN A 156 3.42 -4.68 12.50
N ILE A 157 4.21 -5.71 12.82
CA ILE A 157 5.01 -6.46 11.86
C ILE A 157 4.58 -7.91 11.94
N VAL A 158 3.77 -8.33 10.96
CA VAL A 158 3.11 -9.63 10.96
C VAL A 158 3.83 -10.58 10.01
N HIS A 159 4.30 -11.71 10.52
CA HIS A 159 4.82 -12.78 9.69
C HIS A 159 3.66 -13.57 9.07
N CYS A 160 3.56 -13.55 7.76
CA CYS A 160 2.44 -14.15 7.02
C CYS A 160 2.76 -15.54 6.44
N GLY A 161 4.01 -15.97 6.52
CA GLY A 161 4.53 -17.19 5.91
C GLY A 161 5.66 -16.92 4.92
N ASP A 162 5.93 -17.83 4.00
CA ASP A 162 7.00 -17.72 3.01
C ASP A 162 6.81 -16.55 2.04
N VAL A 163 7.84 -16.27 1.23
CA VAL A 163 7.83 -15.20 0.21
C VAL A 163 6.58 -15.28 -0.67
N GLY A 164 5.89 -14.14 -0.79
CA GLY A 164 4.61 -13.98 -1.47
C GLY A 164 3.40 -14.03 -0.53
N ALA A 165 3.55 -14.54 0.72
CA ALA A 165 2.45 -14.60 1.67
C ALA A 165 2.02 -13.20 2.16
N GLY A 166 2.93 -12.24 2.25
CA GLY A 166 2.61 -10.85 2.54
C GLY A 166 1.71 -10.23 1.47
N GLN A 167 2.04 -10.45 0.19
CA GLN A 167 1.20 -10.00 -0.92
C GLN A 167 -0.19 -10.65 -0.89
N ILE A 168 -0.28 -11.96 -0.61
CA ILE A 168 -1.56 -12.66 -0.45
C ILE A 168 -2.38 -12.02 0.67
N ALA A 169 -1.77 -11.80 1.83
CA ALA A 169 -2.45 -11.13 2.96
C ALA A 169 -2.94 -9.73 2.56
N LYS A 170 -2.11 -8.96 1.83
CA LYS A 170 -2.45 -7.62 1.37
C LYS A 170 -3.62 -7.60 0.39
N ILE A 171 -3.62 -8.45 -0.64
CA ILE A 171 -4.72 -8.47 -1.62
C ILE A 171 -6.03 -8.93 -0.99
N CYS A 172 -6.01 -9.90 -0.06
CA CYS A 172 -7.19 -10.33 0.67
C CYS A 172 -7.73 -9.21 1.59
N ASN A 173 -6.84 -8.51 2.30
CA ASN A 173 -7.22 -7.38 3.12
C ASN A 173 -7.89 -6.27 2.28
N ASN A 174 -7.30 -5.93 1.11
CA ASN A 174 -7.82 -4.85 0.28
C ASN A 174 -9.09 -5.27 -0.50
N LEU A 175 -9.27 -6.55 -0.79
CA LEU A 175 -10.54 -7.11 -1.27
C LEU A 175 -11.67 -6.82 -0.26
N ILE A 176 -11.45 -7.15 1.02
CA ILE A 176 -12.40 -6.87 2.11
C ILE A 176 -12.61 -5.37 2.28
N LEU A 177 -11.54 -4.57 2.23
CA LEU A 177 -11.60 -3.12 2.37
C LEU A 177 -12.48 -2.48 1.27
N GLY A 178 -12.29 -2.86 0.01
CA GLY A 178 -13.09 -2.34 -1.11
C GLY A 178 -14.56 -2.71 -0.99
N ILE A 179 -14.85 -3.97 -0.65
CA ILE A 179 -16.22 -4.46 -0.46
C ILE A 179 -16.90 -3.74 0.70
N SER A 180 -16.26 -3.63 1.85
CA SER A 180 -16.82 -2.97 3.01
C SER A 180 -17.03 -1.46 2.80
N MET A 181 -16.16 -0.79 2.04
CA MET A 181 -16.36 0.62 1.68
C MET A 181 -17.61 0.79 0.80
N ALA A 182 -17.78 -0.05 -0.21
CA ALA A 182 -18.97 -0.02 -1.07
C ALA A 182 -20.25 -0.27 -0.24
N ALA A 183 -20.22 -1.27 0.64
CA ALA A 183 -21.37 -1.60 1.50
C ALA A 183 -21.73 -0.45 2.46
N VAL A 184 -20.73 0.20 3.08
CA VAL A 184 -20.99 1.36 3.95
C VAL A 184 -21.53 2.54 3.15
N ALA A 185 -21.00 2.78 1.94
CA ALA A 185 -21.48 3.85 1.06
C ALA A 185 -22.96 3.65 0.67
N GLU A 186 -23.35 2.43 0.30
CA GLU A 186 -24.76 2.09 0.00
C GLU A 186 -25.65 2.27 1.24
N GLY A 187 -25.23 1.74 2.40
CA GLY A 187 -26.00 1.83 3.63
C GLY A 187 -26.23 3.27 4.11
N MET A 188 -25.17 4.10 4.07
CA MET A 188 -25.25 5.52 4.42
C MET A 188 -26.16 6.28 3.44
N ALA A 189 -25.98 6.10 2.15
CA ALA A 189 -26.80 6.78 1.13
C ALA A 189 -28.28 6.38 1.23
N LEU A 190 -28.59 5.09 1.42
CA LEU A 190 -29.95 4.60 1.59
C LEU A 190 -30.60 5.20 2.85
N GLY A 191 -29.92 5.14 4.00
CA GLY A 191 -30.47 5.62 5.25
C GLY A 191 -30.80 7.12 5.21
N VAL A 192 -29.85 7.93 4.72
CA VAL A 192 -30.08 9.38 4.57
C VAL A 192 -31.23 9.67 3.60
N LYS A 193 -31.35 8.93 2.49
CA LYS A 193 -32.46 9.06 1.55
C LYS A 193 -33.81 8.69 2.16
N LEU A 194 -33.82 7.79 3.15
CA LEU A 194 -35.00 7.43 3.94
C LEU A 194 -35.30 8.42 5.07
N GLY A 195 -34.46 9.43 5.29
CA GLY A 195 -34.69 10.53 6.20
C GLY A 195 -34.05 10.42 7.60
N ILE A 196 -33.14 9.43 7.81
CA ILE A 196 -32.36 9.37 9.05
C ILE A 196 -31.19 10.35 8.98
N ASP A 197 -30.89 11.00 10.10
CA ASP A 197 -29.70 11.84 10.25
C ASP A 197 -28.41 11.02 10.06
N PRO A 198 -27.45 11.46 9.25
CA PRO A 198 -26.25 10.70 8.95
C PRO A 198 -25.36 10.45 10.18
N GLN A 199 -25.32 11.36 11.17
CA GLN A 199 -24.58 11.15 12.42
C GLN A 199 -25.23 10.07 13.26
N ALA A 200 -26.55 10.09 13.37
CA ALA A 200 -27.31 9.07 14.09
C ALA A 200 -27.11 7.69 13.44
N LEU A 201 -27.20 7.61 12.11
CA LEU A 201 -26.98 6.36 11.38
C LEU A 201 -25.56 5.81 11.57
N ALA A 202 -24.54 6.64 11.42
CA ALA A 202 -23.15 6.26 11.67
C ALA A 202 -22.93 5.78 13.11
N GLY A 203 -23.54 6.45 14.08
CA GLY A 203 -23.52 6.03 15.50
C GLY A 203 -24.09 4.63 15.72
N VAL A 204 -25.22 4.33 15.08
CA VAL A 204 -25.84 2.99 15.14
C VAL A 204 -24.95 1.95 14.49
N ILE A 205 -24.45 2.20 13.26
CA ILE A 205 -23.57 1.27 12.55
C ILE A 205 -22.32 0.95 13.39
N ASN A 206 -21.68 1.98 13.97
CA ASN A 206 -20.43 1.83 14.71
C ASN A 206 -20.57 1.18 16.08
N THR A 207 -21.78 1.07 16.61
CA THR A 207 -22.08 0.35 17.87
C THR A 207 -22.77 -1.00 17.63
N SER A 208 -22.98 -1.38 16.37
CA SER A 208 -23.72 -2.58 15.97
C SER A 208 -22.90 -3.48 15.05
N SER A 209 -23.52 -4.54 14.53
CA SER A 209 -22.88 -5.58 13.69
C SER A 209 -22.37 -5.08 12.33
N GLY A 210 -22.79 -3.91 11.87
CA GLY A 210 -22.30 -3.28 10.64
C GLY A 210 -20.95 -2.59 10.77
N ARG A 211 -20.38 -2.51 11.97
CA ARG A 211 -19.11 -1.83 12.22
C ARG A 211 -17.96 -2.46 11.43
N CYS A 212 -17.21 -1.62 10.74
CA CYS A 212 -15.94 -1.97 10.09
C CYS A 212 -15.03 -0.73 10.00
N TRP A 213 -13.80 -0.91 9.52
CA TRP A 213 -12.87 0.23 9.37
C TRP A 213 -13.44 1.33 8.47
N SER A 214 -14.16 0.95 7.41
CA SER A 214 -14.80 1.90 6.49
C SER A 214 -15.94 2.69 7.13
N SER A 215 -16.63 2.15 8.15
CA SER A 215 -17.69 2.88 8.85
C SER A 215 -17.16 3.76 9.99
N ASP A 216 -16.12 3.29 10.70
CA ASP A 216 -15.64 3.88 11.94
C ASP A 216 -14.53 4.92 11.70
N VAL A 217 -13.52 4.56 10.89
CA VAL A 217 -12.32 5.38 10.68
C VAL A 217 -12.41 6.22 9.40
N CYS A 218 -12.92 5.65 8.31
CA CYS A 218 -12.96 6.27 7.00
C CYS A 218 -14.38 6.30 6.41
N ASN A 219 -15.32 6.83 7.20
CA ASN A 219 -16.71 6.89 6.75
C ASN A 219 -16.81 7.70 5.45
N PRO A 220 -17.50 7.18 4.40
CA PRO A 220 -17.61 7.85 3.12
C PRO A 220 -18.55 9.07 3.14
N TRP A 221 -19.40 9.22 4.17
CA TRP A 221 -20.27 10.38 4.32
C TRP A 221 -19.49 11.56 4.92
N PRO A 222 -19.57 12.76 4.31
CA PRO A 222 -18.87 13.95 4.82
C PRO A 222 -19.25 14.28 6.28
N HIS A 223 -18.31 14.79 7.05
CA HIS A 223 -18.48 15.28 8.41
C HIS A 223 -18.87 14.23 9.48
N ILE A 224 -18.84 12.91 9.15
CA ILE A 224 -18.95 11.86 10.18
C ILE A 224 -17.64 11.74 10.96
N ASN A 225 -16.51 11.78 10.27
CA ASN A 225 -15.18 11.77 10.86
C ASN A 225 -14.37 12.91 10.23
N GLU A 226 -14.00 13.90 11.03
CA GLU A 226 -13.24 15.09 10.59
C GLU A 226 -11.90 14.73 9.91
N ASN A 227 -11.29 13.62 10.34
CA ASN A 227 -10.01 13.15 9.79
C ASN A 227 -10.17 12.29 8.52
N ALA A 228 -11.39 11.90 8.15
CA ALA A 228 -11.64 11.12 6.95
C ALA A 228 -11.49 11.98 5.69
N PRO A 229 -11.01 11.41 4.57
CA PRO A 229 -10.94 12.11 3.29
C PRO A 229 -12.28 12.69 2.82
N ALA A 230 -13.39 12.04 3.15
CA ALA A 230 -14.74 12.52 2.84
C ALA A 230 -15.01 13.93 3.38
N SER A 231 -14.45 14.27 4.56
CA SER A 231 -14.66 15.58 5.21
C SER A 231 -13.79 16.71 4.61
N ARG A 232 -12.93 16.38 3.63
CA ARG A 232 -12.10 17.36 2.90
C ARG A 232 -12.14 17.14 1.38
N GLY A 233 -13.33 16.85 0.87
CA GLY A 233 -13.56 16.69 -0.58
C GLY A 233 -12.91 15.46 -1.18
N TYR A 234 -12.73 14.40 -0.38
CA TYR A 234 -12.10 13.14 -0.80
C TYR A 234 -10.64 13.29 -1.28
N GLN A 235 -9.91 14.27 -0.74
CA GLN A 235 -8.51 14.51 -1.07
C GLN A 235 -7.57 13.82 -0.07
N ASP A 236 -6.32 13.60 -0.49
CA ASP A 236 -5.20 13.14 0.35
C ASP A 236 -5.43 11.80 1.08
N GLY A 237 -6.13 10.87 0.45
CA GLY A 237 -6.40 9.54 0.96
C GLY A 237 -5.76 8.42 0.13
N PHE A 238 -6.46 7.28 0.06
CA PHE A 238 -6.10 6.14 -0.78
C PHE A 238 -6.84 6.25 -2.12
N ALA A 239 -6.12 6.60 -3.17
CA ALA A 239 -6.72 6.94 -4.46
C ALA A 239 -7.57 5.79 -5.04
N THR A 240 -8.70 6.14 -5.64
CA THR A 240 -9.62 5.24 -6.35
C THR A 240 -8.91 4.32 -7.35
N GLN A 241 -7.97 4.85 -8.13
CA GLN A 241 -7.18 4.03 -9.07
C GLN A 241 -6.30 2.98 -8.37
N LEU A 242 -5.84 3.24 -7.15
CA LEU A 242 -5.06 2.29 -6.37
C LEU A 242 -5.94 1.19 -5.77
N MET A 243 -7.16 1.54 -5.32
CA MET A 243 -8.15 0.54 -4.91
C MET A 243 -8.56 -0.33 -6.09
N LEU A 244 -8.82 0.26 -7.26
CA LEU A 244 -9.11 -0.48 -8.49
C LEU A 244 -7.97 -1.46 -8.85
N LYS A 245 -6.72 -1.02 -8.76
CA LYS A 245 -5.55 -1.88 -8.98
C LYS A 245 -5.51 -3.04 -7.99
N ASP A 246 -5.70 -2.78 -6.70
CA ASP A 246 -5.61 -3.79 -5.66
C ASP A 246 -6.75 -4.83 -5.76
N LEU A 247 -7.96 -4.39 -6.10
CA LEU A 247 -9.07 -5.30 -6.42
C LEU A 247 -8.77 -6.14 -7.67
N GLY A 248 -8.14 -5.54 -8.69
CA GLY A 248 -7.68 -6.25 -9.88
C GLY A 248 -6.72 -7.38 -9.54
N LEU A 249 -5.71 -7.11 -8.69
CA LEU A 249 -4.79 -8.14 -8.20
C LEU A 249 -5.51 -9.28 -7.48
N ALA A 250 -6.52 -8.96 -6.65
CA ALA A 250 -7.29 -9.97 -5.94
C ALA A 250 -8.15 -10.83 -6.89
N VAL A 251 -8.82 -10.23 -7.86
CA VAL A 251 -9.65 -10.93 -8.86
C VAL A 251 -8.78 -11.80 -9.77
N GLU A 252 -7.62 -11.31 -10.20
CA GLU A 252 -6.66 -12.08 -11.00
C GLU A 252 -6.13 -13.30 -10.23
N ALA A 253 -5.67 -13.10 -8.99
CA ALA A 253 -5.20 -14.18 -8.13
C ALA A 253 -6.31 -15.22 -7.87
N ALA A 254 -7.56 -14.78 -7.66
CA ALA A 254 -8.71 -15.66 -7.48
C ALA A 254 -8.96 -16.52 -8.74
N GLY A 255 -8.83 -15.92 -9.94
CA GLY A 255 -8.94 -16.64 -11.21
C GLY A 255 -7.89 -17.75 -11.36
N GLN A 256 -6.64 -17.48 -10.97
CA GLN A 256 -5.54 -18.45 -11.02
C GLN A 256 -5.81 -19.71 -10.18
N VAL A 257 -6.46 -19.54 -9.02
CA VAL A 257 -6.80 -20.64 -8.10
C VAL A 257 -8.26 -21.10 -8.23
N LYS A 258 -8.99 -20.56 -9.20
CA LYS A 258 -10.41 -20.87 -9.47
C LYS A 258 -11.33 -20.62 -8.26
N GLN A 259 -11.01 -19.64 -7.44
CA GLN A 259 -11.83 -19.21 -6.30
C GLN A 259 -12.81 -18.10 -6.72
N PRO A 260 -14.15 -18.31 -6.63
CA PRO A 260 -15.11 -17.24 -6.90
C PRO A 260 -14.97 -16.07 -5.90
N VAL A 261 -14.93 -14.84 -6.42
CA VAL A 261 -14.91 -13.58 -5.63
C VAL A 261 -15.95 -12.60 -6.19
N LEU A 262 -17.21 -13.00 -6.17
CA LEU A 262 -18.32 -12.30 -6.84
C LEU A 262 -18.45 -10.84 -6.38
N LEU A 263 -18.46 -10.59 -5.08
CA LEU A 263 -18.55 -9.23 -4.52
C LEU A 263 -17.33 -8.40 -4.92
N GLY A 264 -16.13 -8.98 -4.86
CA GLY A 264 -14.90 -8.29 -5.27
C GLY A 264 -14.91 -7.89 -6.72
N GLY A 265 -15.36 -8.78 -7.62
CA GLY A 265 -15.50 -8.49 -9.04
C GLY A 265 -16.51 -7.37 -9.31
N MET A 266 -17.66 -7.39 -8.62
CA MET A 266 -18.67 -6.32 -8.73
C MET A 266 -18.11 -4.97 -8.27
N VAL A 267 -17.48 -4.92 -7.11
CA VAL A 267 -16.92 -3.69 -6.55
C VAL A 267 -15.76 -3.17 -7.40
N GLN A 268 -14.94 -4.05 -7.98
CA GLN A 268 -13.92 -3.66 -8.96
C GLN A 268 -14.54 -2.88 -10.14
N GLN A 269 -15.68 -3.33 -10.66
CA GLN A 269 -16.36 -2.62 -11.75
C GLN A 269 -16.91 -1.25 -11.31
N LEU A 270 -17.37 -1.11 -10.07
CA LEU A 270 -17.79 0.20 -9.53
C LEU A 270 -16.60 1.18 -9.51
N TYR A 271 -15.43 0.75 -9.02
CA TYR A 271 -14.23 1.59 -9.04
C TYR A 271 -13.72 1.86 -10.47
N GLN A 272 -13.87 0.90 -11.37
CA GLN A 272 -13.56 1.12 -12.79
C GLN A 272 -14.42 2.25 -13.39
N GLN A 273 -15.73 2.26 -13.09
CA GLN A 273 -16.63 3.34 -13.55
C GLN A 273 -16.22 4.69 -12.95
N MET A 274 -15.81 4.74 -11.69
CA MET A 274 -15.32 5.99 -11.09
C MET A 274 -14.08 6.53 -11.80
N CYS A 275 -13.12 5.67 -12.11
CA CYS A 275 -11.91 6.05 -12.86
C CYS A 275 -12.28 6.59 -14.25
N MET A 276 -13.24 5.95 -14.97
CA MET A 276 -13.71 6.40 -16.28
C MET A 276 -14.43 7.77 -16.23
N ARG A 277 -15.03 8.12 -15.09
CA ARG A 277 -15.68 9.42 -14.85
C ARG A 277 -14.70 10.52 -14.39
N GLY A 278 -13.39 10.27 -14.39
CA GLY A 278 -12.37 11.23 -14.00
C GLY A 278 -12.03 11.26 -12.50
N ASN A 279 -12.64 10.41 -11.67
CA ASN A 279 -12.45 10.38 -10.20
C ASN A 279 -11.30 9.47 -9.74
N ALA A 280 -10.39 9.11 -10.65
CA ALA A 280 -9.28 8.20 -10.36
C ALA A 280 -8.36 8.69 -9.23
N HIS A 281 -8.21 10.00 -9.08
CA HIS A 281 -7.35 10.67 -8.12
C HIS A 281 -7.99 10.87 -6.74
N LEU A 282 -9.33 10.83 -6.65
CA LEU A 282 -10.05 10.97 -5.38
C LEU A 282 -9.84 9.76 -4.48
N ASP A 283 -9.98 9.95 -3.19
CA ASP A 283 -9.99 8.85 -2.22
C ASP A 283 -11.07 7.83 -2.56
N PHE A 284 -10.80 6.55 -2.32
CA PHE A 284 -11.70 5.45 -2.67
C PHE A 284 -13.06 5.52 -1.95
N SER A 285 -13.16 6.26 -0.83
CA SER A 285 -14.43 6.52 -0.14
C SER A 285 -15.37 7.41 -0.98
N SER A 286 -14.86 8.11 -2.00
CA SER A 286 -15.68 8.87 -2.95
C SER A 286 -16.65 8.00 -3.77
N ILE A 287 -16.58 6.65 -3.64
CA ILE A 287 -17.55 5.72 -4.23
C ILE A 287 -19.00 6.04 -3.82
N ILE A 288 -19.22 6.67 -2.67
CA ILE A 288 -20.54 7.10 -2.23
C ILE A 288 -21.20 8.07 -3.22
N GLN A 289 -20.42 8.85 -3.97
CA GLN A 289 -20.94 9.79 -4.97
C GLN A 289 -21.72 9.10 -6.08
N GLN A 290 -21.56 7.78 -6.26
CA GLN A 290 -22.37 7.02 -7.22
C GLN A 290 -23.82 6.82 -6.76
N TYR A 291 -24.09 6.97 -5.48
CA TYR A 291 -25.40 6.77 -4.84
C TYR A 291 -26.10 8.09 -4.48
N LEU A 292 -25.39 9.20 -4.58
CA LEU A 292 -25.93 10.52 -4.31
C LEU A 292 -26.53 11.12 -5.59
N PRO A 293 -27.57 12.00 -5.48
CA PRO A 293 -28.06 12.74 -6.64
C PRO A 293 -26.89 13.51 -7.27
N GLN A 294 -26.77 13.45 -8.59
CA GLN A 294 -25.89 14.38 -9.30
C GLN A 294 -26.50 15.76 -9.16
N GLU A 295 -25.75 16.70 -8.60
CA GLU A 295 -26.13 18.12 -8.63
C GLU A 295 -26.21 18.52 -10.10
N ALA A 296 -27.40 19.01 -10.51
CA ALA A 296 -27.71 19.39 -11.88
C ALA A 296 -26.99 20.66 -12.32
#